data_2f6837a31b047fe7710f791d77fbe2c0
#
_entry.id   2f6837a31b047fe7710f791d77fbe2c0
#
_cell.length_a   1.000
_cell.length_b   1.000
_cell.length_c   1.000
_cell.angle_alpha   90.00
_cell.angle_beta   90.00
_cell.angle_gamma   90.00
#
_symmetry.space_group_name_H-M   'P 1'
#
loop_
_entity.id
_entity.type
_entity.pdbx_description
1 polymer ?
#
loop_
_entity_poly.entity_id
_entity_poly.type
_entity_poly.pdbx_seq_one_letter_code
_entity_poly.pdbx_strand_id
1 'polypeptide(L)'
;VNRPTPTPPTRLLAIDAGLRAGLAVYTADGRLERYRSTNFGAPSRLKKGVYGVMSAVEGLRRVVVEGGGPVADPWAREAHRRGLSLQRVQAGVWRKALLLPRDRRTGRDAKEQADEIAREVIAWSGAPRPTSLRHDAAEAILIGLWGVLDAGWLPELPESLQPG
;
A
#
# COMPACT_ATOMS: atom_id res chain seq x y z
N VAL A 1 -17.83 32.90 -15.14
CA VAL A 1 -18.45 31.67 -14.64
C VAL A 1 -17.38 30.85 -13.89
N ASN A 2 -17.46 30.84 -12.56
CA ASN A 2 -16.60 29.97 -11.75
C ASN A 2 -16.97 28.53 -12.01
N ARG A 3 -16.18 27.83 -12.83
CA ARG A 3 -16.22 26.35 -12.82
C ARG A 3 -15.65 25.90 -11.49
N PRO A 4 -16.39 25.08 -10.73
CA PRO A 4 -15.83 24.52 -9.51
C PRO A 4 -14.56 23.74 -9.88
N THR A 5 -13.47 24.00 -9.17
CA THR A 5 -12.24 23.20 -9.30
C THR A 5 -12.61 21.75 -9.03
N PRO A 6 -12.31 20.81 -9.93
CA PRO A 6 -12.66 19.42 -9.70
C PRO A 6 -11.99 18.95 -8.42
N THR A 7 -12.78 18.35 -7.53
CA THR A 7 -12.25 17.72 -6.31
C THR A 7 -11.31 16.61 -6.71
N PRO A 8 -10.07 16.55 -6.18
CA PRO A 8 -9.15 15.48 -6.49
C PRO A 8 -9.76 14.11 -6.11
N PRO A 9 -9.50 13.06 -6.90
CA PRO A 9 -10.00 11.73 -6.58
C PRO A 9 -9.46 11.26 -5.24
N THR A 10 -10.31 10.56 -4.48
CA THR A 10 -9.95 10.00 -3.17
C THR A 10 -8.91 8.90 -3.31
N ARG A 11 -7.89 8.92 -2.45
CA ARG A 11 -6.78 7.96 -2.49
C ARG A 11 -6.50 7.32 -1.15
N LEU A 12 -5.94 6.13 -1.21
CA LEU A 12 -5.40 5.36 -0.11
C LEU A 12 -3.89 5.18 -0.30
N LEU A 13 -3.13 5.38 0.76
CA LEU A 13 -1.70 5.08 0.81
C LEU A 13 -1.45 3.86 1.67
N ALA A 14 -0.81 2.86 1.10
CA ALA A 14 -0.37 1.65 1.79
C ALA A 14 1.14 1.68 2.00
N ILE A 15 1.59 1.27 3.17
CA ILE A 15 2.98 1.37 3.60
C ILE A 15 3.44 0.06 4.23
N ASP A 16 4.46 -0.53 3.64
CA ASP A 16 5.29 -1.53 4.29
C ASP A 16 6.41 -0.78 5.03
N ALA A 17 6.24 -0.63 6.35
CA ALA A 17 7.06 0.29 7.14
C ALA A 17 8.48 -0.25 7.41
N GLY A 18 9.45 0.62 7.21
CA GLY A 18 10.87 0.37 7.45
C GLY A 18 11.67 1.64 7.17
N LEU A 19 12.98 1.63 7.45
CA LEU A 19 13.87 2.67 6.95
C LEU A 19 13.94 2.64 5.42
N ARG A 20 13.86 1.47 4.83
CA ARG A 20 13.45 1.27 3.47
C ARG A 20 11.98 0.87 3.50
N ALA A 21 11.14 1.69 2.94
CA ALA A 21 9.69 1.50 2.95
C ALA A 21 9.17 1.18 1.56
N GLY A 22 8.20 0.28 1.49
CA GLY A 22 7.35 0.08 0.32
C GLY A 22 6.16 1.02 0.39
N LEU A 23 5.79 1.63 -0.72
CA LEU A 23 4.68 2.55 -0.84
C LEU A 23 3.80 2.17 -2.02
N ALA A 24 2.49 2.18 -1.83
CA ALA A 24 1.52 1.95 -2.90
C ALA A 24 0.33 2.91 -2.73
N VAL A 25 -0.11 3.49 -3.83
CA VAL A 25 -1.23 4.43 -3.87
C VAL A 25 -2.36 3.80 -4.68
N TYR A 26 -3.54 3.74 -4.07
CA TYR A 26 -4.77 3.22 -4.69
C TYR A 26 -5.79 4.32 -4.85
N THR A 27 -6.57 4.24 -5.93
CA THR A 27 -7.72 5.12 -6.16
C THR A 27 -9.00 4.51 -5.57
N ALA A 28 -10.05 5.33 -5.45
CA ALA A 28 -11.31 4.93 -4.81
C ALA A 28 -12.06 3.80 -5.52
N ASP A 29 -11.70 3.48 -6.75
CA ASP A 29 -12.20 2.32 -7.50
C ASP A 29 -11.48 1.00 -7.17
N GLY A 30 -10.55 1.04 -6.20
CA GLY A 30 -9.77 -0.13 -5.76
C GLY A 30 -8.59 -0.48 -6.65
N ARG A 31 -8.23 0.37 -7.62
CA ARG A 31 -7.11 0.12 -8.52
C ARG A 31 -5.83 0.77 -8.03
N LEU A 32 -4.72 0.07 -8.24
CA LEU A 32 -3.38 0.58 -7.99
C LEU A 32 -3.04 1.67 -9.02
N GLU A 33 -2.63 2.84 -8.53
CA GLU A 33 -2.21 3.95 -9.39
C GLU A 33 -0.70 3.99 -9.58
N ARG A 34 0.05 3.86 -8.48
CA ARG A 34 1.52 3.88 -8.46
C ARG A 34 2.07 3.21 -7.22
N TYR A 35 3.33 2.85 -7.29
CA TYR A 35 4.05 2.18 -6.21
C TYR A 35 5.54 2.48 -6.32
N ARG A 36 6.25 2.38 -5.21
CA ARG A 36 7.71 2.50 -5.18
C ARG A 36 8.31 1.96 -3.90
N SER A 37 9.61 1.71 -3.93
CA SER A 37 10.45 1.52 -2.76
C SER A 37 11.23 2.81 -2.48
N THR A 38 11.32 3.21 -1.21
CA THR A 38 12.05 4.40 -0.80
C THR A 38 12.96 4.06 0.37
N ASN A 39 14.25 4.36 0.24
CA ASN A 39 15.21 4.22 1.32
C ASN A 39 15.43 5.57 2.00
N PHE A 40 14.90 5.74 3.20
CA PHE A 40 15.12 6.95 4.00
C PHE A 40 16.48 6.96 4.68
N GLY A 41 17.05 5.79 4.94
CA GLY A 41 18.41 5.60 5.45
C GLY A 41 18.58 5.81 6.96
N ALA A 42 17.84 6.74 7.57
CA ALA A 42 17.94 7.05 8.99
C ALA A 42 16.58 7.48 9.56
N PRO A 43 16.33 7.29 10.88
CA PRO A 43 15.07 7.67 11.52
C PRO A 43 14.71 9.16 11.36
N SER A 44 15.69 10.05 11.41
CA SER A 44 15.46 11.49 11.21
C SER A 44 14.99 11.84 9.81
N ARG A 45 15.54 11.15 8.80
CA ARG A 45 15.13 11.29 7.39
C ARG A 45 13.74 10.68 7.14
N LEU A 46 13.42 9.59 7.81
CA LEU A 46 12.09 8.98 7.75
C LEU A 46 11.03 9.97 8.21
N LYS A 47 11.21 10.64 9.33
CA LYS A 47 10.24 11.64 9.84
C LYS A 47 9.97 12.75 8.84
N LYS A 48 11.01 13.29 8.20
CA LYS A 48 10.88 14.32 7.15
C LYS A 48 10.25 13.76 5.89
N GLY A 49 10.64 12.55 5.49
CA GLY A 49 10.15 11.89 4.29
C GLY A 49 8.66 11.56 4.34
N VAL A 50 8.14 11.19 5.51
CA VAL A 50 6.72 10.89 5.74
C VAL A 50 5.85 12.10 5.35
N TYR A 51 6.21 13.28 5.81
CA TYR A 51 5.49 14.51 5.45
C TYR A 51 5.46 14.72 3.93
N GLY A 52 6.60 14.58 3.27
CA GLY A 52 6.72 14.77 1.82
C GLY A 52 5.90 13.74 1.03
N VAL A 53 5.97 12.47 1.43
CA VAL A 53 5.21 11.40 0.78
C VAL A 53 3.71 11.66 0.87
N MET A 54 3.19 11.93 2.05
CA MET A 54 1.75 12.18 2.23
C MET A 54 1.30 13.44 1.53
N SER A 55 2.11 14.50 1.54
CA SER A 55 1.80 15.76 0.85
C SER A 55 1.74 15.61 -0.66
N ALA A 56 2.47 14.67 -1.23
CA ALA A 56 2.47 14.39 -2.66
C ALA A 56 1.26 13.57 -3.14
N VAL A 57 0.47 13.01 -2.22
CA VAL A 57 -0.73 12.23 -2.57
C VAL A 57 -1.97 13.11 -2.45
N GLU A 58 -2.40 13.66 -3.58
CA GLU A 58 -3.62 14.46 -3.61
C GLU A 58 -4.85 13.60 -3.31
N GLY A 59 -5.77 14.16 -2.53
CA GLY A 59 -7.01 13.46 -2.18
C GLY A 59 -6.80 12.29 -1.22
N LEU A 60 -5.66 12.22 -0.51
CA LEU A 60 -5.40 11.19 0.48
C LEU A 60 -6.45 11.23 1.59
N ARG A 61 -7.10 10.09 1.85
CA ARG A 61 -8.13 9.93 2.88
C ARG A 61 -7.87 8.78 3.83
N ARG A 62 -7.18 7.76 3.38
CA ARG A 62 -6.91 6.54 4.16
C ARG A 62 -5.44 6.18 4.09
N VAL A 63 -4.93 5.72 5.21
CA VAL A 63 -3.56 5.20 5.33
C VAL A 63 -3.61 3.82 5.96
N VAL A 64 -2.94 2.87 5.34
CA VAL A 64 -2.78 1.51 5.87
C VAL A 64 -1.29 1.26 6.08
N VAL A 65 -0.89 0.98 7.31
CA VAL A 65 0.51 0.75 7.68
C VAL A 65 0.67 -0.66 8.22
N GLU A 66 1.58 -1.42 7.62
CA GLU A 66 2.04 -2.69 8.19
C GLU A 66 3.37 -2.47 8.89
N GLY A 67 3.47 -3.02 10.09
CA GLY A 67 4.63 -2.90 10.94
C GLY A 67 4.35 -2.11 12.22
N GLY A 68 5.36 -1.97 13.06
CA GLY A 68 5.24 -1.33 14.36
C GLY A 68 6.49 -0.53 14.76
N GLY A 69 6.39 0.12 15.91
CA GLY A 69 7.49 0.85 16.52
C GLY A 69 8.00 2.06 15.74
N PRO A 70 9.29 2.39 15.89
CA PRO A 70 9.87 3.64 15.37
C PRO A 70 9.76 3.84 13.87
N VAL A 71 9.60 2.78 13.10
CA VAL A 71 9.47 2.87 11.63
C VAL A 71 8.03 3.06 11.16
N ALA A 72 7.04 2.64 11.95
CA ALA A 72 5.62 2.80 11.64
C ALA A 72 5.01 4.04 12.30
N ASP A 73 5.44 4.40 13.50
CA ASP A 73 4.87 5.49 14.28
C ASP A 73 4.87 6.85 13.58
N PRO A 74 5.90 7.25 12.81
CA PRO A 74 5.85 8.52 12.08
C PRO A 74 4.69 8.61 11.07
N TRP A 75 4.39 7.50 10.38
CA TRP A 75 3.25 7.43 9.46
C TRP A 75 1.92 7.57 10.17
N ALA A 76 1.78 6.88 11.30
CA ALA A 76 0.57 6.93 12.11
C ALA A 76 0.33 8.35 12.68
N ARG A 77 1.36 8.99 13.20
CA ARG A 77 1.28 10.35 13.73
C ARG A 77 0.90 11.37 12.67
N GLU A 78 1.50 11.30 11.49
CA GLU A 78 1.18 12.22 10.40
C GLU A 78 -0.24 12.01 9.87
N ALA A 79 -0.69 10.77 9.75
CA ALA A 79 -2.06 10.46 9.38
C ALA A 79 -3.06 11.04 10.40
N HIS A 80 -2.78 10.87 11.69
CA HIS A 80 -3.59 11.43 12.77
C HIS A 80 -3.63 12.96 12.72
N ARG A 81 -2.48 13.59 12.56
CA ARG A 81 -2.36 15.06 12.46
C ARG A 81 -3.19 15.60 11.29
N ARG A 82 -3.28 14.88 10.18
CA ARG A 82 -4.06 15.26 9.00
C ARG A 82 -5.54 14.90 9.07
N GLY A 83 -5.97 14.23 10.14
CA GLY A 83 -7.35 13.76 10.26
C GLY A 83 -7.71 12.64 9.30
N LEU A 84 -6.72 11.85 8.85
CA LEU A 84 -6.94 10.74 7.93
C LEU A 84 -7.40 9.49 8.65
N SER A 85 -8.15 8.64 7.97
CA SER A 85 -8.44 7.29 8.44
C SER A 85 -7.14 6.48 8.46
N LEU A 86 -6.80 5.93 9.61
CA LEU A 86 -5.59 5.13 9.80
C LEU A 86 -5.95 3.70 10.18
N GLN A 87 -5.35 2.75 9.49
CA GLN A 87 -5.43 1.36 9.86
C GLN A 87 -4.02 0.78 9.97
N ARG A 88 -3.73 0.19 11.12
CA ARG A 88 -2.54 -0.61 11.32
C ARG A 88 -2.89 -2.07 11.07
N VAL A 89 -2.09 -2.75 10.27
CA VAL A 89 -2.28 -4.16 9.95
C VAL A 89 -1.01 -4.93 10.24
N GLN A 90 -1.16 -6.14 10.72
CA GLN A 90 -0.04 -7.08 10.86
C GLN A 90 0.07 -7.96 9.61
N ALA A 91 1.28 -8.37 9.28
CA ALA A 91 1.55 -9.19 8.11
C ALA A 91 0.69 -10.47 8.04
N GLY A 92 0.45 -11.12 9.17
CA GLY A 92 -0.40 -12.32 9.24
C GLY A 92 -1.82 -12.09 8.77
N VAL A 93 -2.37 -10.89 8.95
CA VAL A 93 -3.75 -10.57 8.57
C VAL A 93 -3.90 -10.51 7.05
N TRP A 94 -3.11 -9.67 6.38
CA TRP A 94 -3.23 -9.53 4.93
C TRP A 94 -2.71 -10.75 4.17
N ARG A 95 -1.67 -11.42 4.67
CA ARG A 95 -1.16 -12.68 4.08
C ARG A 95 -2.20 -13.79 4.13
N LYS A 96 -2.89 -13.93 5.26
CA LYS A 96 -3.98 -14.92 5.39
C LYS A 96 -5.11 -14.66 4.38
N ALA A 97 -5.42 -13.40 4.12
CA ALA A 97 -6.49 -13.03 3.20
C ALA A 97 -6.12 -13.22 1.73
N LEU A 98 -4.86 -12.99 1.35
CA LEU A 98 -4.44 -12.89 -0.04
C LEU A 98 -3.54 -14.05 -0.53
N LEU A 99 -2.86 -14.76 0.37
CA LEU A 99 -1.93 -15.82 0.02
C LEU A 99 -2.52 -17.20 0.29
N LEU A 100 -2.17 -18.18 -0.55
CA LEU A 100 -2.54 -19.56 -0.32
C LEU A 100 -1.83 -20.11 0.92
N PRO A 101 -2.49 -20.99 1.72
CA PRO A 101 -1.89 -21.54 2.93
C PRO A 101 -0.54 -22.22 2.74
N ARG A 102 -0.36 -22.97 1.64
CA ARG A 102 0.91 -23.64 1.32
C ARG A 102 2.06 -22.67 1.12
N ASP A 103 1.77 -21.49 0.57
CA ASP A 103 2.78 -20.48 0.24
C ASP A 103 3.17 -19.64 1.45
N ARG A 104 2.49 -19.85 2.58
CA ARG A 104 2.81 -19.21 3.86
C ARG A 104 3.73 -20.06 4.74
N ARG A 105 4.06 -21.30 4.33
CA ARG A 105 4.87 -22.23 5.14
C ARG A 105 6.31 -21.81 5.30
N THR A 106 6.89 -21.22 4.25
CA THR A 106 8.25 -20.69 4.28
C THR A 106 8.25 -19.22 3.89
N GLY A 107 9.19 -18.44 4.44
CA GLY A 107 9.29 -17.03 4.09
C GLY A 107 9.64 -16.80 2.62
N ARG A 108 10.35 -17.74 1.99
CA ARG A 108 10.69 -17.69 0.57
C ARG A 108 9.47 -17.85 -0.32
N ASP A 109 8.65 -18.85 -0.06
CA ASP A 109 7.44 -19.12 -0.84
C ASP A 109 6.44 -17.96 -0.71
N ALA A 110 6.28 -17.42 0.49
CA ALA A 110 5.44 -16.24 0.72
C ALA A 110 5.92 -15.02 -0.07
N LYS A 111 7.25 -14.80 -0.14
CA LYS A 111 7.85 -13.70 -0.92
C LYS A 111 7.63 -13.87 -2.41
N GLU A 112 7.85 -15.05 -2.95
CA GLU A 112 7.65 -15.36 -4.37
C GLU A 112 6.19 -15.15 -4.77
N GLN A 113 5.25 -15.65 -3.97
CA GLN A 113 3.82 -15.49 -4.23
C GLN A 113 3.40 -14.01 -4.10
N ALA A 114 3.92 -13.28 -3.12
CA ALA A 114 3.66 -11.85 -2.98
C ALA A 114 4.10 -11.08 -4.23
N ASP A 115 5.28 -11.39 -4.77
CA ASP A 115 5.78 -10.80 -6.01
C ASP A 115 4.85 -11.10 -7.20
N GLU A 116 4.44 -12.35 -7.35
CA GLU A 116 3.53 -12.76 -8.43
C GLU A 116 2.20 -12.05 -8.38
N ILE A 117 1.56 -12.02 -7.21
CA ILE A 117 0.27 -11.35 -7.01
C ILE A 117 0.40 -9.85 -7.22
N ALA A 118 1.47 -9.24 -6.72
CA ALA A 118 1.72 -7.81 -6.93
C ALA A 118 1.83 -7.47 -8.42
N ARG A 119 2.51 -8.30 -9.20
CA ARG A 119 2.59 -8.13 -10.67
C ARG A 119 1.24 -8.28 -11.35
N GLU A 120 0.40 -9.19 -10.90
CA GLU A 120 -0.96 -9.34 -11.40
C GLU A 120 -1.82 -8.12 -11.07
N VAL A 121 -1.68 -7.55 -9.86
CA VAL A 121 -2.36 -6.31 -9.46
C VAL A 121 -1.92 -5.14 -10.34
N ILE A 122 -0.62 -5.02 -10.62
CA ILE A 122 -0.08 -3.99 -11.51
C ILE A 122 -0.73 -4.10 -12.90
N ALA A 123 -0.75 -5.30 -13.46
CA ALA A 123 -1.34 -5.55 -14.78
C ALA A 123 -2.84 -5.28 -14.81
N TRP A 124 -3.58 -5.82 -13.83
CA TRP A 124 -5.03 -5.60 -13.73
C TRP A 124 -5.40 -4.13 -13.56
N SER A 125 -4.61 -3.39 -12.79
CA SER A 125 -4.84 -1.97 -12.54
C SER A 125 -4.43 -1.06 -13.70
N GLY A 126 -3.60 -1.53 -14.63
CA GLY A 126 -2.98 -0.68 -15.64
C GLY A 126 -1.93 0.27 -15.07
N ALA A 127 -1.34 -0.07 -13.92
CA ALA A 127 -0.28 0.71 -13.30
C ALA A 127 1.05 0.56 -14.07
N PRO A 128 2.04 1.45 -13.86
CA PRO A 128 3.32 1.36 -14.55
C PRO A 128 4.02 0.03 -14.32
N ARG A 129 4.52 -0.60 -15.40
CA ARG A 129 5.28 -1.85 -15.29
C ARG A 129 6.63 -1.59 -14.64
N PRO A 130 7.06 -2.43 -13.67
CA PRO A 130 8.37 -2.28 -13.06
C PRO A 130 9.48 -2.84 -13.98
N THR A 131 10.65 -2.21 -13.97
CA THR A 131 11.86 -2.81 -14.50
C THR A 131 12.34 -3.93 -13.56
N SER A 132 12.29 -3.66 -12.27
CA SER A 132 12.45 -4.65 -11.20
C SER A 132 11.48 -4.30 -10.07
N LEU A 133 10.90 -5.31 -9.43
CA LEU A 133 9.98 -5.09 -8.33
C LEU A 133 10.66 -5.46 -7.02
N ARG A 134 10.94 -4.48 -6.18
CA ARG A 134 11.50 -4.73 -4.85
C ARG A 134 10.44 -5.37 -3.95
N HIS A 135 10.90 -6.19 -3.03
CA HIS A 135 10.02 -6.93 -2.13
C HIS A 135 9.12 -6.02 -1.28
N ASP A 136 9.66 -4.94 -0.73
CA ASP A 136 8.90 -3.98 0.06
C ASP A 136 7.81 -3.28 -0.76
N ALA A 137 8.09 -2.92 -2.02
CA ALA A 137 7.09 -2.39 -2.94
C ALA A 137 5.99 -3.43 -3.25
N ALA A 138 6.36 -4.69 -3.49
CA ALA A 138 5.42 -5.77 -3.70
C ALA A 138 4.51 -5.97 -2.47
N GLU A 139 5.07 -5.98 -1.27
CA GLU A 139 4.29 -6.07 -0.04
C GLU A 139 3.35 -4.87 0.14
N ALA A 140 3.81 -3.66 -0.14
CA ALA A 140 2.96 -2.47 -0.07
C ALA A 140 1.76 -2.56 -1.03
N ILE A 141 1.95 -3.11 -2.22
CA ILE A 141 0.87 -3.36 -3.18
C ILE A 141 -0.18 -4.31 -2.56
N LEU A 142 0.24 -5.38 -1.90
CA LEU A 142 -0.68 -6.33 -1.27
C LEU A 142 -1.35 -5.76 -0.02
N ILE A 143 -0.63 -5.00 0.78
CA ILE A 143 -1.21 -4.27 1.92
C ILE A 143 -2.31 -3.32 1.43
N GLY A 144 -2.08 -2.63 0.34
CA GLY A 144 -3.06 -1.74 -0.27
C GLY A 144 -4.25 -2.46 -0.86
N LEU A 145 -4.04 -3.60 -1.52
CA LEU A 145 -5.12 -4.45 -2.03
C LEU A 145 -6.02 -4.92 -0.87
N TRP A 146 -5.43 -5.40 0.20
CA TRP A 146 -6.17 -5.73 1.41
C TRP A 146 -6.91 -4.50 1.97
N GLY A 147 -6.27 -3.35 1.96
CA GLY A 147 -6.84 -2.10 2.47
C GLY A 147 -8.08 -1.62 1.69
N VAL A 148 -8.05 -1.71 0.36
CA VAL A 148 -9.22 -1.32 -0.45
C VAL A 148 -10.36 -2.33 -0.34
N LEU A 149 -10.06 -3.61 -0.14
CA LEU A 149 -11.06 -4.64 0.16
C LEU A 149 -11.70 -4.39 1.52
N ASP A 150 -10.90 -4.15 2.55
CA ASP A 150 -11.38 -3.88 3.89
C ASP A 150 -12.21 -2.59 3.98
N ALA A 151 -11.84 -1.58 3.22
CA ALA A 151 -12.57 -0.32 3.13
C ALA A 151 -13.84 -0.40 2.29
N GLY A 152 -14.07 -1.50 1.58
CA GLY A 152 -15.19 -1.64 0.66
C GLY A 152 -15.05 -0.86 -0.65
N TRP A 153 -13.87 -0.30 -0.93
CA TRP A 153 -13.59 0.36 -2.22
C TRP A 153 -13.52 -0.63 -3.36
N LEU A 154 -13.12 -1.86 -3.04
CA LEU A 154 -13.18 -3.01 -3.91
C LEU A 154 -14.11 -4.02 -3.22
N PRO A 155 -15.27 -4.37 -3.79
CA PRO A 155 -16.24 -5.24 -3.10
C PRO A 155 -15.73 -6.67 -2.92
N GLU A 156 -14.94 -7.15 -3.86
CA GLU A 156 -14.34 -8.50 -3.84
C GLU A 156 -13.07 -8.53 -4.67
N LEU A 157 -12.23 -9.55 -4.49
CA LEU A 157 -11.09 -9.76 -5.36
C LEU A 157 -11.56 -9.99 -6.80
N PRO A 158 -11.00 -9.27 -7.79
CA PRO A 158 -11.26 -9.56 -9.19
C PRO A 158 -10.94 -11.01 -9.52
N GLU A 159 -11.68 -11.61 -10.43
CA GLU A 159 -11.51 -13.01 -10.81
C GLU A 159 -10.06 -13.34 -11.20
N SER A 160 -9.41 -12.42 -11.92
CA SER A 160 -8.01 -12.57 -12.33
C SER A 160 -7.02 -12.58 -11.16
N LEU A 161 -7.41 -12.11 -9.97
CA LEU A 161 -6.57 -12.06 -8.76
C LEU A 161 -6.97 -13.13 -7.73
N GLN A 162 -8.01 -13.91 -7.99
CA GLN A 162 -8.42 -14.97 -7.10
C GLN A 162 -7.43 -16.13 -7.19
N PRO A 163 -7.07 -16.75 -6.05
CA PRO A 163 -6.23 -17.94 -6.08
C PRO A 163 -6.93 -19.06 -6.82
N GLY A 164 -6.26 -19.61 -7.81
CA GLY A 164 -6.73 -20.74 -8.61
C GLY A 164 -6.75 -22.07 -7.85
#